data_c2d1699bb13facef89aafb0268768372
#
_entry.id   c2d1699bb13facef89aafb0268768372
#
_cell.length_a   1.000
_cell.length_b   1.000
_cell.length_c   1.000
_cell.angle_alpha   90.00
_cell.angle_beta   90.00
_cell.angle_gamma   90.00
#
_symmetry.space_group_name_H-M   'P 1'
#
loop_
_entity.id
_entity.type
_entity.pdbx_description
1 polymer ?
#
loop_
_entity_poly.entity_id
_entity_poly.type
_entity_poly.pdbx_seq_one_letter_code
_entity_poly.pdbx_strand_id
1 'polypeptide(L)'
;GARKTVEVPSTGHNWDGIEEYDNPLPRWWLWSFYATIVWGIGYLIAYPAIPLIHGATQGVLGESMRSNVAAEIQRFKEANAPIQAKLVETPLDSIAADPELANYTANAGGAIFRTWCAQCHGSGAGGAAGYPSLLDNDWLWGGTLDDVHTTVLHGIRDPKDGETRYSEMPRFGTDDMPDNAQLGPAVNYVLSLSGQPHDAAAATEGATVFADNCSSCHAEDGKGDRAQGAPDLTDAVWLYGSDPATLTRIVHDGPFGVMPAWSGRLSEADIRAVAAYVHSLGGGE
;
A
#
# COMPACT_ATOMS: atom_id res chain seq x y z
N GLY A 1 37.35 -35.09 -52.20
CA GLY A 1 37.88 -35.93 -51.15
C GLY A 1 36.75 -36.27 -50.19
N ALA A 2 36.39 -37.58 -50.09
CA ALA A 2 35.38 -38.07 -49.17
C ALA A 2 35.82 -37.81 -47.72
N ARG A 3 35.02 -37.11 -46.93
CA ARG A 3 35.20 -37.04 -45.49
C ARG A 3 35.09 -38.44 -44.91
N LYS A 4 36.17 -38.99 -44.33
CA LYS A 4 36.08 -40.17 -43.49
C LYS A 4 35.13 -39.84 -42.31
N THR A 5 33.98 -40.47 -42.28
CA THR A 5 33.13 -40.50 -41.08
C THR A 5 33.87 -41.32 -40.05
N VAL A 6 34.40 -40.70 -39.03
CA VAL A 6 34.92 -41.40 -37.85
C VAL A 6 33.70 -41.85 -37.08
N GLU A 7 33.46 -43.15 -36.97
CA GLU A 7 32.41 -43.69 -36.10
C GLU A 7 32.85 -43.37 -34.66
N VAL A 8 32.01 -42.61 -34.00
CA VAL A 8 32.21 -42.28 -32.57
C VAL A 8 31.63 -43.42 -31.76
N PRO A 9 32.38 -44.04 -30.84
CA PRO A 9 31.89 -45.12 -30.00
C PRO A 9 30.79 -44.60 -29.06
N SER A 10 29.82 -45.47 -28.75
CA SER A 10 28.82 -45.22 -27.71
C SER A 10 29.48 -45.42 -26.33
N THR A 11 29.01 -44.64 -25.32
CA THR A 11 29.39 -44.83 -23.90
C THR A 11 28.89 -46.17 -23.34
N GLY A 12 27.98 -46.85 -24.04
CA GLY A 12 27.35 -48.10 -23.63
C GLY A 12 26.13 -47.87 -22.72
N HIS A 13 25.81 -46.62 -22.37
CA HIS A 13 24.57 -46.29 -21.64
C HIS A 13 23.42 -46.10 -22.60
N ASN A 14 22.29 -46.75 -22.29
CA ASN A 14 21.04 -46.61 -23.05
C ASN A 14 19.91 -46.16 -22.09
N TRP A 15 19.33 -45.00 -22.40
CA TRP A 15 18.25 -44.38 -21.65
C TRP A 15 16.98 -44.40 -22.50
N ASP A 16 16.11 -45.36 -22.27
CA ASP A 16 14.85 -45.53 -23.03
C ASP A 16 15.03 -45.57 -24.58
N GLY A 17 16.13 -46.21 -25.05
CA GLY A 17 16.44 -46.30 -26.48
C GLY A 17 17.35 -45.21 -27.04
N ILE A 18 17.75 -44.23 -26.22
CA ILE A 18 18.69 -43.17 -26.60
C ILE A 18 20.09 -43.55 -26.09
N GLU A 19 21.05 -43.65 -27.01
CA GLU A 19 22.44 -43.90 -26.67
C GLU A 19 23.26 -42.63 -26.74
N GLU A 20 24.25 -42.52 -25.82
CA GLU A 20 25.18 -41.39 -25.77
C GLU A 20 26.45 -41.71 -26.55
N TYR A 21 26.94 -40.80 -27.38
CA TYR A 21 28.24 -40.89 -28.03
C TYR A 21 29.36 -40.47 -27.11
N ASP A 22 30.45 -41.22 -27.06
CA ASP A 22 31.68 -40.90 -26.31
C ASP A 22 32.53 -39.90 -27.09
N ASN A 23 32.04 -38.66 -27.17
CA ASN A 23 32.74 -37.56 -27.79
C ASN A 23 33.66 -36.83 -26.80
N PRO A 24 34.93 -36.62 -27.14
CA PRO A 24 35.79 -35.78 -26.29
C PRO A 24 35.25 -34.34 -26.25
N LEU A 25 35.25 -33.78 -25.06
CA LEU A 25 34.80 -32.39 -24.87
C LEU A 25 35.66 -31.42 -25.70
N PRO A 26 35.03 -30.39 -26.33
CA PRO A 26 35.78 -29.37 -27.05
C PRO A 26 36.82 -28.68 -26.15
N ARG A 27 38.01 -28.43 -26.68
CA ARG A 27 39.10 -27.81 -25.88
C ARG A 27 38.72 -26.44 -25.31
N TRP A 28 38.00 -25.60 -26.08
CA TRP A 28 37.55 -24.31 -25.61
C TRP A 28 36.61 -24.45 -24.41
N TRP A 29 35.74 -25.47 -24.39
CA TRP A 29 34.85 -25.77 -23.29
C TRP A 29 35.61 -26.17 -22.04
N LEU A 30 36.58 -27.06 -22.15
CA LEU A 30 37.43 -27.51 -21.06
C LEU A 30 38.22 -26.33 -20.44
N TRP A 31 38.77 -25.44 -21.25
CA TRP A 31 39.46 -24.25 -20.76
C TRP A 31 38.53 -23.29 -20.04
N SER A 32 37.33 -23.06 -20.60
CA SER A 32 36.33 -22.24 -19.94
C SER A 32 35.92 -22.85 -18.59
N PHE A 33 35.70 -24.16 -18.54
CA PHE A 33 35.39 -24.88 -17.30
C PHE A 33 36.46 -24.74 -16.23
N TYR A 34 37.73 -24.97 -16.58
CA TYR A 34 38.83 -24.78 -15.65
C TYR A 34 38.97 -23.32 -15.20
N ALA A 35 38.76 -22.37 -16.09
CA ALA A 35 38.78 -20.97 -15.75
C ALA A 35 37.68 -20.62 -14.72
N THR A 36 36.46 -21.17 -14.85
CA THR A 36 35.37 -20.98 -13.87
C THR A 36 35.73 -21.62 -12.51
N ILE A 37 36.41 -22.78 -12.49
CA ILE A 37 36.86 -23.41 -11.25
C ILE A 37 37.86 -22.51 -10.54
N VAL A 38 38.89 -22.03 -11.26
CA VAL A 38 39.92 -21.14 -10.69
C VAL A 38 39.29 -19.85 -10.18
N TRP A 39 38.37 -19.25 -10.97
CA TRP A 39 37.62 -18.07 -10.56
C TRP A 39 36.79 -18.37 -9.30
N GLY A 40 36.09 -19.50 -9.25
CA GLY A 40 35.25 -19.91 -8.12
C GLY A 40 36.08 -20.07 -6.84
N ILE A 41 37.26 -20.70 -6.92
CA ILE A 41 38.19 -20.81 -5.76
C ILE A 41 38.63 -19.41 -5.32
N GLY A 42 39.01 -18.54 -6.25
CA GLY A 42 39.37 -17.15 -5.95
C GLY A 42 38.21 -16.39 -5.26
N TYR A 43 36.99 -16.58 -5.72
CA TYR A 43 35.79 -16.00 -5.13
C TYR A 43 35.54 -16.50 -3.69
N LEU A 44 35.66 -17.82 -3.44
CA LEU A 44 35.52 -18.41 -2.10
C LEU A 44 36.54 -17.89 -1.10
N ILE A 45 37.74 -17.52 -1.58
CA ILE A 45 38.79 -16.90 -0.75
C ILE A 45 38.52 -15.42 -0.51
N ALA A 46 38.07 -14.71 -1.55
CA ALA A 46 37.84 -13.26 -1.52
C ALA A 46 36.64 -12.85 -0.68
N TYR A 47 35.53 -13.57 -0.80
CA TYR A 47 34.23 -13.23 -0.21
C TYR A 47 33.75 -14.24 0.84
N PRO A 48 32.82 -13.87 1.72
CA PRO A 48 32.12 -14.80 2.61
C PRO A 48 31.36 -15.85 1.79
N ALA A 49 31.74 -17.12 1.92
CA ALA A 49 31.20 -18.16 1.04
C ALA A 49 30.96 -19.52 1.72
N ILE A 50 31.84 -19.96 2.62
CA ILE A 50 31.76 -21.29 3.24
C ILE A 50 30.92 -21.16 4.53
N PRO A 51 29.79 -21.89 4.65
CA PRO A 51 28.97 -21.85 5.86
C PRO A 51 29.70 -22.53 7.02
N LEU A 52 29.66 -21.91 8.19
CA LEU A 52 30.18 -22.40 9.46
C LEU A 52 28.99 -22.56 10.44
N ILE A 53 29.24 -23.19 11.60
CA ILE A 53 28.18 -23.43 12.63
C ILE A 53 27.56 -22.13 13.10
N HIS A 54 28.29 -21.01 13.17
CA HIS A 54 27.83 -19.72 13.66
C HIS A 54 27.96 -18.57 12.63
N GLY A 55 28.00 -18.89 11.33
CA GLY A 55 28.15 -17.87 10.29
C GLY A 55 28.72 -18.42 9.00
N ALA A 56 29.55 -17.63 8.33
CA ALA A 56 30.29 -18.00 7.13
C ALA A 56 31.74 -17.48 7.24
N THR A 57 32.65 -17.99 6.38
CA THR A 57 33.98 -17.43 6.24
C THR A 57 33.90 -15.95 5.88
N GLN A 58 34.78 -15.13 6.48
CA GLN A 58 34.76 -13.66 6.28
C GLN A 58 35.23 -13.24 4.88
N GLY A 59 36.04 -14.08 4.22
CA GLY A 59 36.78 -13.70 3.02
C GLY A 59 37.88 -12.67 3.29
N VAL A 60 38.89 -12.64 2.43
CA VAL A 60 40.08 -11.74 2.62
C VAL A 60 39.74 -10.27 2.32
N LEU A 61 38.68 -9.99 1.55
CA LEU A 61 38.24 -8.62 1.28
C LEU A 61 37.45 -8.00 2.45
N GLY A 62 36.95 -8.81 3.40
CA GLY A 62 36.16 -8.32 4.53
C GLY A 62 34.79 -7.72 4.15
N GLU A 63 34.42 -7.82 2.90
CA GLU A 63 33.15 -7.27 2.35
C GLU A 63 32.07 -8.34 2.25
N SER A 64 30.83 -7.96 2.49
CA SER A 64 29.66 -8.81 2.25
C SER A 64 28.58 -8.02 1.54
N MET A 65 27.67 -8.70 0.83
CA MET A 65 26.52 -8.05 0.23
C MET A 65 25.70 -7.26 1.27
N ARG A 66 25.60 -7.78 2.49
CA ARG A 66 24.90 -7.10 3.59
C ARG A 66 25.63 -5.83 4.03
N SER A 67 26.95 -5.84 4.16
CA SER A 67 27.72 -4.64 4.50
C SER A 67 27.65 -3.58 3.42
N ASN A 68 27.69 -4.00 2.16
CA ASN A 68 27.61 -3.08 1.03
C ASN A 68 26.22 -2.41 0.96
N VAL A 69 25.13 -3.18 1.14
CA VAL A 69 23.78 -2.62 1.23
C VAL A 69 23.65 -1.66 2.43
N ALA A 70 24.19 -2.02 3.59
CA ALA A 70 24.16 -1.13 4.76
C ALA A 70 24.93 0.17 4.51
N ALA A 71 26.08 0.12 3.85
CA ALA A 71 26.86 1.31 3.48
C ALA A 71 26.09 2.21 2.48
N GLU A 72 25.44 1.61 1.48
CA GLU A 72 24.61 2.36 0.52
C GLU A 72 23.42 3.02 1.21
N ILE A 73 22.70 2.31 2.08
CA ILE A 73 21.60 2.89 2.86
C ILE A 73 22.10 4.09 3.68
N GLN A 74 23.24 3.93 4.35
CA GLN A 74 23.81 5.02 5.15
C GLN A 74 24.21 6.21 4.29
N ARG A 75 24.82 5.99 3.14
CA ARG A 75 25.17 7.04 2.18
C ARG A 75 23.95 7.86 1.75
N PHE A 76 22.84 7.18 1.41
CA PHE A 76 21.60 7.85 1.02
C PHE A 76 20.94 8.59 2.18
N LYS A 77 20.99 8.04 3.39
CA LYS A 77 20.50 8.74 4.59
C LYS A 77 21.26 10.04 4.82
N GLU A 78 22.59 10.02 4.75
CA GLU A 78 23.44 11.20 4.93
C GLU A 78 23.22 12.23 3.81
N ALA A 79 23.08 11.79 2.57
CA ALA A 79 22.81 12.67 1.43
C ALA A 79 21.45 13.36 1.53
N ASN A 80 20.43 12.68 2.05
CA ASN A 80 19.07 13.21 2.16
C ASN A 80 18.83 13.96 3.49
N ALA A 81 19.71 13.81 4.50
CA ALA A 81 19.50 14.40 5.81
C ALA A 81 19.23 15.94 5.78
N PRO A 82 19.95 16.76 4.98
CA PRO A 82 19.69 18.20 4.95
C PRO A 82 18.30 18.55 4.43
N ILE A 83 17.85 17.91 3.34
CA ILE A 83 16.52 18.16 2.76
C ILE A 83 15.40 17.66 3.67
N GLN A 84 15.62 16.52 4.35
CA GLN A 84 14.67 15.98 5.33
C GLN A 84 14.54 16.90 6.56
N ALA A 85 15.63 17.45 7.07
CA ALA A 85 15.61 18.42 8.16
C ALA A 85 14.82 19.68 7.73
N LYS A 86 15.12 20.24 6.56
CA LYS A 86 14.38 21.36 5.99
C LYS A 86 12.89 21.07 5.86
N LEU A 87 12.52 19.87 5.41
CA LEU A 87 11.12 19.44 5.26
C LEU A 87 10.40 19.39 6.61
N VAL A 88 11.06 18.92 7.66
CA VAL A 88 10.47 18.85 9.02
C VAL A 88 10.28 20.24 9.62
N GLU A 89 11.21 21.16 9.39
CA GLU A 89 11.16 22.53 9.91
C GLU A 89 10.18 23.44 9.13
N THR A 90 9.85 23.10 7.89
CA THR A 90 8.96 23.90 7.06
C THR A 90 7.49 23.66 7.45
N PRO A 91 6.65 24.69 7.62
CA PRO A 91 5.20 24.53 7.79
C PRO A 91 4.61 23.72 6.64
N LEU A 92 3.64 22.84 6.93
CA LEU A 92 3.06 21.93 5.94
C LEU A 92 2.50 22.66 4.71
N ASP A 93 1.75 23.73 4.94
CA ASP A 93 1.15 24.59 3.90
C ASP A 93 2.18 25.26 2.98
N SER A 94 3.41 25.40 3.44
CA SER A 94 4.49 26.08 2.73
C SER A 94 5.36 25.13 1.89
N ILE A 95 5.20 23.82 2.04
CA ILE A 95 6.00 22.79 1.34
C ILE A 95 5.88 22.94 -0.18
N ALA A 96 4.67 23.11 -0.69
CA ALA A 96 4.41 23.21 -2.13
C ALA A 96 4.98 24.49 -2.76
N ALA A 97 5.20 25.54 -1.97
CA ALA A 97 5.75 26.81 -2.43
C ALA A 97 7.29 26.77 -2.59
N ASP A 98 7.97 25.83 -1.95
CA ASP A 98 9.41 25.61 -2.07
C ASP A 98 9.69 24.59 -3.20
N PRO A 99 10.28 24.98 -4.34
CA PRO A 99 10.50 24.06 -5.46
C PRO A 99 11.39 22.85 -5.14
N GLU A 100 12.33 23.01 -4.20
CA GLU A 100 13.20 21.92 -3.78
C GLU A 100 12.42 20.89 -2.95
N LEU A 101 11.61 21.34 -1.98
CA LEU A 101 10.76 20.49 -1.18
C LEU A 101 9.63 19.84 -2.01
N ALA A 102 9.01 20.59 -2.91
CA ALA A 102 7.99 20.06 -3.81
C ALA A 102 8.55 18.92 -4.69
N ASN A 103 9.75 19.10 -5.26
CA ASN A 103 10.41 18.04 -6.03
C ASN A 103 10.80 16.84 -5.16
N TYR A 104 11.33 17.08 -3.96
CA TYR A 104 11.69 16.01 -3.03
C TYR A 104 10.46 15.19 -2.61
N THR A 105 9.37 15.85 -2.21
CA THR A 105 8.14 15.18 -1.76
C THR A 105 7.46 14.42 -2.89
N ALA A 106 7.46 14.92 -4.12
CA ALA A 106 6.95 14.21 -5.30
C ALA A 106 7.70 12.88 -5.54
N ASN A 107 9.03 12.89 -5.41
CA ASN A 107 9.85 11.70 -5.68
C ASN A 107 9.90 10.74 -4.48
N ALA A 108 10.27 11.24 -3.30
CA ALA A 108 10.40 10.44 -2.08
C ALA A 108 9.02 9.97 -1.58
N GLY A 109 8.04 10.89 -1.52
CA GLY A 109 6.67 10.56 -1.13
C GLY A 109 6.03 9.55 -2.08
N GLY A 110 6.22 9.71 -3.38
CA GLY A 110 5.77 8.73 -4.38
C GLY A 110 6.44 7.35 -4.22
N ALA A 111 7.71 7.28 -3.82
CA ALA A 111 8.39 6.02 -3.55
C ALA A 111 7.84 5.36 -2.27
N ILE A 112 7.63 6.13 -1.21
CA ILE A 112 7.01 5.68 0.05
C ILE A 112 5.59 5.17 -0.22
N PHE A 113 4.79 5.92 -0.99
CA PHE A 113 3.43 5.53 -1.36
C PHE A 113 3.40 4.17 -2.06
N ARG A 114 4.23 3.97 -3.08
CA ARG A 114 4.32 2.69 -3.80
C ARG A 114 4.73 1.53 -2.91
N THR A 115 5.55 1.78 -1.90
CA THR A 115 6.07 0.75 -1.00
C THR A 115 5.06 0.35 0.08
N TRP A 116 4.35 1.32 0.65
CA TRP A 116 3.58 1.11 1.88
C TRP A 116 2.07 1.32 1.72
N CYS A 117 1.65 2.24 0.85
CA CYS A 117 0.26 2.68 0.76
C CYS A 117 -0.50 2.01 -0.41
N ALA A 118 0.20 1.74 -1.51
CA ALA A 118 -0.39 1.19 -2.73
C ALA A 118 -1.03 -0.19 -2.56
N GLN A 119 -0.65 -0.95 -1.53
CA GLN A 119 -1.24 -2.26 -1.23
C GLN A 119 -2.74 -2.17 -0.91
N CYS A 120 -3.16 -1.06 -0.28
CA CYS A 120 -4.55 -0.80 0.09
C CYS A 120 -5.20 0.21 -0.86
N HIS A 121 -4.51 1.34 -1.14
CA HIS A 121 -5.06 2.43 -1.95
C HIS A 121 -4.88 2.24 -3.47
N GLY A 122 -4.27 1.13 -3.90
CA GLY A 122 -3.97 0.88 -5.31
C GLY A 122 -2.71 1.60 -5.79
N SER A 123 -2.05 1.06 -6.82
CA SER A 123 -0.81 1.64 -7.38
C SER A 123 -1.01 3.03 -8.00
N GLY A 124 -2.22 3.33 -8.47
CA GLY A 124 -2.64 4.61 -8.99
C GLY A 124 -3.41 5.47 -7.98
N ALA A 125 -3.45 5.09 -6.70
CA ALA A 125 -4.17 5.80 -5.63
C ALA A 125 -5.70 5.88 -5.79
N GLY A 126 -6.29 5.12 -6.73
CA GLY A 126 -7.73 5.12 -7.02
C GLY A 126 -8.58 4.31 -6.03
N GLY A 127 -7.97 3.72 -5.00
CA GLY A 127 -8.68 2.94 -4.00
C GLY A 127 -9.23 1.60 -4.50
N ALA A 128 -10.06 1.00 -3.67
CA ALA A 128 -10.84 -0.21 -3.94
C ALA A 128 -12.01 -0.27 -2.94
N ALA A 129 -12.92 -1.24 -3.07
CA ALA A 129 -14.00 -1.41 -2.09
C ALA A 129 -13.46 -1.53 -0.66
N GLY A 130 -13.83 -0.61 0.22
CA GLY A 130 -13.34 -0.48 1.59
C GLY A 130 -12.02 0.29 1.76
N TYR A 131 -11.40 0.72 0.67
CA TYR A 131 -10.20 1.56 0.68
C TYR A 131 -10.44 2.82 -0.15
N PRO A 132 -10.42 4.02 0.45
CA PRO A 132 -10.78 5.24 -0.25
C PRO A 132 -9.83 5.56 -1.41
N SER A 133 -10.38 6.12 -2.47
CA SER A 133 -9.61 6.83 -3.48
C SER A 133 -8.91 8.03 -2.86
N LEU A 134 -7.72 8.34 -3.34
CA LEU A 134 -6.96 9.53 -2.93
C LEU A 134 -6.80 10.51 -4.11
N LEU A 135 -7.61 10.32 -5.16
CA LEU A 135 -7.62 11.14 -6.37
C LEU A 135 -8.81 12.10 -6.46
N ASP A 136 -9.86 11.79 -5.71
CA ASP A 136 -11.08 12.59 -5.64
C ASP A 136 -11.04 13.55 -4.44
N ASN A 137 -12.08 14.34 -4.31
CA ASN A 137 -12.24 15.32 -3.23
C ASN A 137 -13.19 14.84 -2.12
N ASP A 138 -13.47 13.54 -2.08
CA ASP A 138 -14.29 12.94 -1.02
C ASP A 138 -13.42 12.45 0.13
N TRP A 139 -13.12 13.35 1.05
CA TRP A 139 -12.26 13.12 2.20
C TRP A 139 -13.08 12.86 3.47
N LEU A 140 -13.03 11.62 3.97
CA LEU A 140 -13.74 11.22 5.20
C LEU A 140 -13.25 11.97 6.45
N TRP A 141 -11.96 12.31 6.51
CA TRP A 141 -11.32 12.92 7.68
C TRP A 141 -10.66 14.27 7.36
N GLY A 142 -11.09 14.94 6.29
CA GLY A 142 -10.51 16.16 5.77
C GLY A 142 -9.41 15.94 4.74
N GLY A 143 -9.34 16.86 3.76
CA GLY A 143 -8.43 16.80 2.61
C GLY A 143 -7.32 17.85 2.66
N THR A 144 -7.22 18.65 3.74
CA THR A 144 -6.09 19.54 3.93
C THR A 144 -4.80 18.75 4.13
N LEU A 145 -3.65 19.35 3.83
CA LEU A 145 -2.37 18.66 4.02
C LEU A 145 -2.15 18.28 5.50
N ASP A 146 -2.63 19.09 6.45
CA ASP A 146 -2.59 18.77 7.87
C ASP A 146 -3.47 17.57 8.23
N ASP A 147 -4.66 17.46 7.63
CA ASP A 147 -5.54 16.31 7.83
C ASP A 147 -4.94 15.02 7.28
N VAL A 148 -4.39 15.09 6.07
CA VAL A 148 -3.71 13.94 5.44
C VAL A 148 -2.49 13.54 6.27
N HIS A 149 -1.67 14.50 6.73
CA HIS A 149 -0.54 14.25 7.60
C HIS A 149 -0.97 13.56 8.90
N THR A 150 -1.97 14.10 9.60
CA THR A 150 -2.51 13.54 10.85
C THR A 150 -3.03 12.12 10.63
N THR A 151 -3.75 11.88 9.53
CA THR A 151 -4.27 10.55 9.18
C THR A 151 -3.15 9.55 8.92
N VAL A 152 -2.08 9.94 8.25
CA VAL A 152 -0.91 9.07 8.04
C VAL A 152 -0.16 8.84 9.36
N LEU A 153 0.03 9.88 10.17
CA LEU A 153 0.76 9.80 11.43
C LEU A 153 0.10 8.84 12.42
N HIS A 154 -1.20 9.01 12.68
CA HIS A 154 -1.95 8.35 13.75
C HIS A 154 -2.89 7.23 13.25
N GLY A 155 -3.10 7.13 11.95
CA GLY A 155 -4.03 6.16 11.37
C GLY A 155 -5.50 6.44 11.70
N ILE A 156 -6.33 5.47 11.37
CA ILE A 156 -7.77 5.47 11.65
C ILE A 156 -8.09 4.17 12.39
N ARG A 157 -8.65 4.26 13.58
CA ARG A 157 -9.03 3.12 14.44
C ARG A 157 -7.86 2.15 14.71
N ASP A 158 -6.62 2.63 14.72
CA ASP A 158 -5.45 1.80 15.10
C ASP A 158 -5.41 1.62 16.62
N PRO A 159 -5.57 0.39 17.14
CA PRO A 159 -5.60 0.16 18.58
C PRO A 159 -4.23 0.37 19.26
N LYS A 160 -3.16 0.61 18.49
CA LYS A 160 -1.81 0.83 19.00
C LYS A 160 -1.43 2.30 19.12
N ASP A 161 -2.25 3.20 18.58
CA ASP A 161 -2.02 4.63 18.62
C ASP A 161 -3.14 5.31 19.44
N GLY A 162 -2.77 5.96 20.55
CA GLY A 162 -3.74 6.62 21.44
C GLY A 162 -4.33 7.91 20.86
N GLU A 163 -3.75 8.44 19.78
CA GLU A 163 -4.21 9.64 19.08
C GLU A 163 -4.85 9.31 17.73
N THR A 164 -5.09 8.01 17.46
CA THR A 164 -5.73 7.57 16.23
C THR A 164 -7.10 8.24 16.04
N ARG A 165 -7.43 8.60 14.82
CA ARG A 165 -8.77 9.06 14.47
C ARG A 165 -9.78 7.93 14.70
N TYR A 166 -10.80 8.20 15.51
CA TYR A 166 -11.76 7.18 15.92
C TYR A 166 -13.19 7.64 15.82
N SER A 167 -13.98 6.88 15.11
CA SER A 167 -15.44 6.86 15.16
C SER A 167 -15.91 5.47 14.69
N GLU A 168 -17.09 5.08 15.04
CA GLU A 168 -17.67 3.78 14.68
C GLU A 168 -19.12 3.97 14.25
N MET A 169 -19.47 3.43 13.10
CA MET A 169 -20.86 3.29 12.71
C MET A 169 -21.46 2.12 13.48
N PRO A 170 -22.53 2.31 14.26
CA PRO A 170 -23.17 1.23 15.01
C PRO A 170 -23.64 0.09 14.10
N ARG A 171 -23.70 -1.12 14.67
CA ARG A 171 -24.20 -2.32 13.97
C ARG A 171 -25.71 -2.42 14.15
N PHE A 172 -26.45 -1.62 13.44
CA PHE A 172 -27.89 -1.49 13.63
C PHE A 172 -28.65 -2.81 13.54
N GLY A 173 -28.18 -3.75 12.72
CA GLY A 173 -28.83 -5.05 12.58
C GLY A 173 -28.54 -6.03 13.73
N THR A 174 -27.39 -5.91 14.41
CA THR A 174 -27.01 -6.79 15.54
C THR A 174 -27.36 -6.20 16.89
N ASP A 175 -27.37 -4.87 16.97
CA ASP A 175 -27.64 -4.16 18.22
C ASP A 175 -29.13 -3.83 18.39
N ASP A 176 -29.96 -4.24 17.38
CA ASP A 176 -31.44 -4.10 17.31
C ASP A 176 -31.93 -2.65 17.52
N MET A 177 -31.14 -1.68 17.05
CA MET A 177 -31.48 -0.26 17.13
C MET A 177 -31.06 0.48 15.85
N PRO A 178 -31.98 0.89 15.00
CA PRO A 178 -33.43 0.67 15.01
C PRO A 178 -33.81 -0.79 14.74
N ASP A 179 -35.08 -1.16 15.02
CA ASP A 179 -35.61 -2.47 14.64
C ASP A 179 -35.23 -2.84 13.20
N ASN A 180 -34.81 -4.06 12.98
CA ASN A 180 -34.38 -4.58 11.67
C ASN A 180 -35.40 -4.31 10.56
N ALA A 181 -36.71 -4.20 10.88
CA ALA A 181 -37.75 -3.80 9.93
C ALA A 181 -37.56 -2.37 9.38
N GLN A 182 -36.86 -1.51 10.11
CA GLN A 182 -36.63 -0.10 9.72
C GLN A 182 -35.39 0.09 8.86
N LEU A 183 -34.53 -0.92 8.73
CA LEU A 183 -33.30 -0.82 7.92
C LEU A 183 -33.63 -0.61 6.43
N GLY A 184 -34.64 -1.32 5.90
CA GLY A 184 -35.10 -1.15 4.53
C GLY A 184 -35.57 0.28 4.21
N PRO A 185 -36.50 0.86 4.99
CA PRO A 185 -36.85 2.27 4.91
C PRO A 185 -35.65 3.22 4.98
N ALA A 186 -34.74 3.07 5.95
CA ALA A 186 -33.56 3.92 6.10
C ALA A 186 -32.64 3.86 4.85
N VAL A 187 -32.42 2.67 4.29
CA VAL A 187 -31.64 2.50 3.04
C VAL A 187 -32.33 3.19 1.86
N ASN A 188 -33.66 3.09 1.73
CA ASN A 188 -34.38 3.78 0.68
C ASN A 188 -34.28 5.30 0.83
N TYR A 189 -34.26 5.83 2.05
CA TYR A 189 -34.04 7.26 2.27
C TYR A 189 -32.61 7.67 1.84
N VAL A 190 -31.59 6.90 2.21
CA VAL A 190 -30.21 7.16 1.78
C VAL A 190 -30.07 7.12 0.25
N LEU A 191 -30.68 6.15 -0.43
CA LEU A 191 -30.75 6.12 -1.89
C LEU A 191 -31.41 7.35 -2.47
N SER A 192 -32.47 7.88 -1.81
CA SER A 192 -33.14 9.12 -2.25
C SER A 192 -32.24 10.35 -2.13
N LEU A 193 -31.40 10.44 -1.10
CA LEU A 193 -30.44 11.53 -0.91
C LEU A 193 -29.42 11.63 -2.06
N SER A 194 -28.95 10.50 -2.56
CA SER A 194 -28.02 10.43 -3.69
C SER A 194 -28.69 10.39 -5.07
N GLY A 195 -30.01 10.54 -5.13
CA GLY A 195 -30.76 10.53 -6.39
C GLY A 195 -30.83 9.17 -7.09
N GLN A 196 -30.55 8.08 -6.37
CA GLN A 196 -30.61 6.73 -6.91
C GLN A 196 -32.06 6.18 -6.93
N PRO A 197 -32.37 5.15 -7.76
CA PRO A 197 -33.66 4.49 -7.75
C PRO A 197 -34.00 3.94 -6.36
N HIS A 198 -35.17 4.29 -5.83
CA HIS A 198 -35.64 3.91 -4.49
C HIS A 198 -37.16 3.78 -4.44
N ASP A 199 -37.69 3.15 -3.40
CA ASP A 199 -39.12 3.17 -3.08
C ASP A 199 -39.45 4.47 -2.33
N ALA A 200 -40.27 5.35 -2.94
CA ALA A 200 -40.60 6.66 -2.38
C ALA A 200 -41.42 6.57 -1.08
N ALA A 201 -42.26 5.52 -0.92
CA ALA A 201 -43.04 5.34 0.29
C ALA A 201 -42.13 4.90 1.44
N ALA A 202 -41.26 3.93 1.19
CA ALA A 202 -40.26 3.50 2.14
C ALA A 202 -39.25 4.63 2.49
N ALA A 203 -38.83 5.44 1.51
CA ALA A 203 -37.96 6.59 1.76
C ALA A 203 -38.62 7.64 2.67
N THR A 204 -39.92 7.88 2.54
CA THR A 204 -40.65 8.78 3.43
C THR A 204 -40.65 8.29 4.89
N GLU A 205 -40.84 7.01 5.10
CA GLU A 205 -40.71 6.38 6.43
C GLU A 205 -39.27 6.44 6.93
N GLY A 206 -38.32 6.14 6.05
CA GLY A 206 -36.87 6.13 6.33
C GLY A 206 -36.32 7.48 6.75
N ALA A 207 -36.94 8.60 6.32
CA ALA A 207 -36.49 9.93 6.73
C ALA A 207 -36.56 10.13 8.25
N THR A 208 -37.60 9.59 8.90
CA THR A 208 -37.71 9.64 10.37
C THR A 208 -36.67 8.76 11.02
N VAL A 209 -36.48 7.54 10.51
CA VAL A 209 -35.45 6.63 11.01
C VAL A 209 -34.05 7.25 10.91
N PHE A 210 -33.74 7.90 9.79
CA PHE A 210 -32.49 8.60 9.57
C PHE A 210 -32.29 9.77 10.53
N ALA A 211 -33.31 10.60 10.72
CA ALA A 211 -33.23 11.72 11.65
C ALA A 211 -32.97 11.27 13.09
N ASP A 212 -33.59 10.17 13.53
CA ASP A 212 -33.47 9.66 14.88
C ASP A 212 -32.15 8.90 15.15
N ASN A 213 -31.57 8.24 14.15
CA ASN A 213 -30.46 7.27 14.37
C ASN A 213 -29.20 7.57 13.57
N CYS A 214 -29.25 8.33 12.47
CA CYS A 214 -28.13 8.48 11.54
C CYS A 214 -27.59 9.94 11.46
N SER A 215 -28.48 10.92 11.66
CA SER A 215 -28.18 12.34 11.46
C SER A 215 -27.08 12.88 12.40
N SER A 216 -26.87 12.26 13.56
CA SER A 216 -25.82 12.65 14.51
C SER A 216 -24.41 12.53 13.95
N CYS A 217 -24.19 11.61 12.99
CA CYS A 217 -22.90 11.43 12.32
C CYS A 217 -22.97 11.90 10.86
N HIS A 218 -24.07 11.60 10.14
CA HIS A 218 -24.21 11.91 8.73
C HIS A 218 -24.84 13.28 8.44
N ALA A 219 -25.06 14.10 9.47
CA ALA A 219 -25.79 15.36 9.42
C ALA A 219 -27.27 15.23 8.98
N GLU A 220 -28.09 16.24 9.22
CA GLU A 220 -29.52 16.22 8.87
C GLU A 220 -29.76 16.17 7.35
N ASP A 221 -28.84 16.76 6.58
CA ASP A 221 -28.86 16.81 5.12
C ASP A 221 -28.11 15.65 4.45
N GLY A 222 -27.55 14.73 5.21
CA GLY A 222 -26.81 13.57 4.73
C GLY A 222 -25.39 13.83 4.24
N LYS A 223 -24.85 15.05 4.45
CA LYS A 223 -23.51 15.44 3.94
C LYS A 223 -22.33 14.94 4.77
N GLY A 224 -22.60 14.21 5.83
CA GLY A 224 -21.58 13.65 6.67
C GLY A 224 -20.94 14.65 7.62
N ASP A 225 -19.92 14.19 8.31
CA ASP A 225 -19.10 14.99 9.22
C ASP A 225 -17.65 14.52 9.21
N ARG A 226 -16.76 15.36 8.70
CA ARG A 226 -15.33 15.06 8.60
C ARG A 226 -14.64 14.98 9.96
N ALA A 227 -15.20 15.58 11.00
CA ALA A 227 -14.66 15.44 12.35
C ALA A 227 -14.89 14.03 12.92
N GLN A 228 -15.87 13.32 12.39
CA GLN A 228 -16.24 11.96 12.77
C GLN A 228 -15.92 10.93 11.68
N GLY A 229 -15.38 11.35 10.54
CA GLY A 229 -15.11 10.45 9.41
C GLY A 229 -16.38 9.83 8.82
N ALA A 230 -17.52 10.52 8.95
CA ALA A 230 -18.78 10.11 8.39
C ALA A 230 -18.92 10.62 6.95
N PRO A 231 -19.15 9.73 5.96
CA PRO A 231 -19.20 10.10 4.54
C PRO A 231 -20.43 10.97 4.19
N ASP A 232 -20.29 11.75 3.11
CA ASP A 232 -21.39 12.35 2.38
C ASP A 232 -22.22 11.24 1.72
N LEU A 233 -23.52 11.22 2.00
CA LEU A 233 -24.48 10.25 1.45
C LEU A 233 -25.30 10.83 0.29
N THR A 234 -24.99 12.05 -0.12
CA THR A 234 -25.75 12.77 -1.16
C THR A 234 -25.07 12.72 -2.53
N ASP A 235 -23.82 12.27 -2.59
CA ASP A 235 -23.04 12.23 -3.82
C ASP A 235 -23.00 10.82 -4.47
N ALA A 236 -22.11 10.64 -5.45
CA ALA A 236 -21.93 9.39 -6.18
C ALA A 236 -20.73 8.56 -5.71
N VAL A 237 -19.97 9.01 -4.70
CA VAL A 237 -18.75 8.35 -4.22
C VAL A 237 -19.10 7.43 -3.05
N TRP A 238 -18.90 6.14 -3.25
CA TRP A 238 -19.29 5.11 -2.29
C TRP A 238 -18.14 4.16 -1.99
N LEU A 239 -17.63 4.21 -0.76
CA LEU A 239 -16.49 3.41 -0.34
C LEU A 239 -16.70 1.90 -0.47
N TYR A 240 -17.92 1.42 -0.25
CA TYR A 240 -18.23 -0.02 -0.26
C TYR A 240 -19.20 -0.42 -1.40
N GLY A 241 -19.69 0.53 -2.15
CA GLY A 241 -20.70 0.36 -3.18
C GLY A 241 -22.05 0.90 -2.77
N SER A 242 -22.92 1.18 -3.77
CA SER A 242 -24.18 1.91 -3.61
C SER A 242 -25.42 1.09 -3.90
N ASP A 243 -25.29 -0.20 -4.24
CA ASP A 243 -26.47 -1.02 -4.49
C ASP A 243 -27.25 -1.30 -3.18
N PRO A 244 -28.59 -1.47 -3.25
CA PRO A 244 -29.42 -1.62 -2.06
C PRO A 244 -29.01 -2.77 -1.13
N ALA A 245 -28.51 -3.88 -1.68
CA ALA A 245 -28.11 -5.03 -0.88
C ALA A 245 -26.81 -4.72 -0.10
N THR A 246 -25.86 -4.05 -0.74
CA THR A 246 -24.62 -3.59 -0.11
C THR A 246 -24.92 -2.56 0.98
N LEU A 247 -25.78 -1.55 0.70
CA LEU A 247 -26.16 -0.57 1.72
C LEU A 247 -26.89 -1.20 2.92
N THR A 248 -27.78 -2.14 2.67
CA THR A 248 -28.45 -2.89 3.75
C THR A 248 -27.44 -3.61 4.63
N ARG A 249 -26.45 -4.27 4.02
CA ARG A 249 -25.39 -4.94 4.77
C ARG A 249 -24.52 -3.95 5.56
N ILE A 250 -24.18 -2.81 4.97
CA ILE A 250 -23.39 -1.76 5.65
C ILE A 250 -24.12 -1.25 6.89
N VAL A 251 -25.41 -0.95 6.76
CA VAL A 251 -26.22 -0.47 7.90
C VAL A 251 -26.41 -1.57 8.94
N HIS A 252 -26.60 -2.81 8.49
CA HIS A 252 -26.80 -3.95 9.38
C HIS A 252 -25.54 -4.28 10.19
N ASP A 253 -24.36 -4.36 9.52
CA ASP A 253 -23.13 -4.93 10.11
C ASP A 253 -22.21 -3.86 10.73
N GLY A 254 -22.34 -2.59 10.36
CA GLY A 254 -21.46 -1.50 10.72
C GLY A 254 -20.03 -1.69 10.16
N PRO A 255 -19.59 -0.87 9.20
CA PRO A 255 -18.26 -1.01 8.65
C PRO A 255 -17.19 -0.53 9.64
N PHE A 256 -16.11 -1.31 9.79
CA PHE A 256 -15.00 -1.00 10.66
C PHE A 256 -13.67 -1.20 9.94
N GLY A 257 -13.32 -0.27 9.05
CA GLY A 257 -12.02 -0.27 8.37
C GLY A 257 -10.94 0.32 9.27
N VAL A 258 -9.74 -0.25 9.24
CA VAL A 258 -8.57 0.22 10.00
C VAL A 258 -7.49 0.69 9.04
N MET A 259 -7.00 1.90 9.20
CA MET A 259 -5.75 2.38 8.62
C MET A 259 -4.70 2.40 9.72
N PRO A 260 -3.59 1.67 9.60
CA PRO A 260 -2.56 1.67 10.64
C PRO A 260 -1.87 3.03 10.76
N ALA A 261 -1.45 3.38 11.97
CA ALA A 261 -0.54 4.49 12.22
C ALA A 261 0.84 4.18 11.63
N TRP A 262 1.44 5.15 10.96
CA TRP A 262 2.74 4.99 10.30
C TRP A 262 3.90 5.57 11.10
N SER A 263 3.64 6.30 12.19
CA SER A 263 4.65 6.89 13.10
C SER A 263 5.66 5.87 13.64
N GLY A 264 5.27 4.61 13.81
CA GLY A 264 6.16 3.55 14.26
C GLY A 264 7.08 2.97 13.18
N ARG A 265 6.90 3.33 11.90
CA ARG A 265 7.62 2.75 10.74
C ARG A 265 8.28 3.79 9.86
N LEU A 266 7.72 4.97 9.75
CA LEU A 266 8.19 6.09 8.95
C LEU A 266 8.69 7.20 9.84
N SER A 267 9.74 7.91 9.40
CA SER A 267 10.18 9.13 10.05
C SER A 267 9.18 10.27 9.79
N GLU A 268 9.24 11.33 10.60
CA GLU A 268 8.42 12.53 10.36
C GLU A 268 8.64 13.11 8.96
N ALA A 269 9.87 13.12 8.48
CA ALA A 269 10.18 13.56 7.11
C ALA A 269 9.51 12.68 6.05
N ASP A 270 9.45 11.37 6.27
CA ASP A 270 8.80 10.43 5.34
C ASP A 270 7.27 10.60 5.36
N ILE A 271 6.69 10.81 6.55
CA ILE A 271 5.25 11.07 6.71
C ILE A 271 4.86 12.37 6.01
N ARG A 272 5.61 13.45 6.21
CA ARG A 272 5.41 14.72 5.51
C ARG A 272 5.55 14.57 4.00
N ALA A 273 6.56 13.82 3.55
CA ALA A 273 6.78 13.59 2.13
C ALA A 273 5.62 12.84 1.50
N VAL A 274 5.13 11.76 2.11
CA VAL A 274 4.01 10.99 1.54
C VAL A 274 2.68 11.74 1.66
N ALA A 275 2.45 12.50 2.72
CA ALA A 275 1.27 13.34 2.86
C ALA A 275 1.21 14.43 1.78
N ALA A 276 2.33 15.14 1.56
CA ALA A 276 2.44 16.13 0.49
C ALA A 276 2.27 15.49 -0.91
N TYR A 277 2.81 14.31 -1.13
CA TYR A 277 2.61 13.56 -2.37
C TYR A 277 1.13 13.24 -2.59
N VAL A 278 0.46 12.64 -1.60
CA VAL A 278 -0.97 12.30 -1.68
C VAL A 278 -1.82 13.53 -1.94
N HIS A 279 -1.60 14.62 -1.18
CA HIS A 279 -2.30 15.89 -1.37
C HIS A 279 -2.11 16.44 -2.81
N SER A 280 -0.95 16.24 -3.42
CA SER A 280 -0.64 16.68 -4.79
C SER A 280 -1.29 15.85 -5.90
N LEU A 281 -1.94 14.72 -5.58
CA LEU A 281 -2.58 13.85 -6.58
C LEU A 281 -3.88 14.45 -7.16
N GLY A 282 -4.37 15.53 -6.62
CA GLY A 282 -5.44 16.34 -7.19
C GLY A 282 -6.74 16.36 -6.39
N GLY A 283 -6.88 15.54 -5.34
CA GLY A 283 -8.04 15.55 -4.45
C GLY A 283 -7.88 16.43 -3.21
N GLY A 284 -6.69 17.00 -2.97
CA GLY A 284 -6.39 17.84 -1.81
C GLY A 284 -7.15 19.17 -1.79
N GLU A 285 -7.42 19.69 -0.59
CA GLU A 285 -8.11 20.96 -0.33
C GLU A 285 -7.13 22.09 -0.03
#